data_4a356012ba6817cd5b7bd8a0854c7491
#
_entry.id   4a356012ba6817cd5b7bd8a0854c7491
#
_cell.length_a   1.000
_cell.length_b   1.000
_cell.length_c   1.000
_cell.angle_alpha   90.00
_cell.angle_beta   90.00
_cell.angle_gamma   90.00
#
_symmetry.space_group_name_H-M   'P 1'
#
loop_
_entity.id
_entity.type
_entity.pdbx_description
1 polymer ?
#
loop_
_entity_poly.entity_id
_entity_poly.type
_entity_poly.pdbx_seq_one_letter_code
_entity_poly.pdbx_strand_id
1 'polypeptide(L)'
;MYRIKRIKFDNHEILGDLELDFTDRNGKAVDTVIIAGENGVGKSIILNALYSYASCNPKDCAQIVLEIDGQKEALLTYYVNKKSTSNKIWVRDNEGLNTIPSIDSFSMKYRFNGIFSDVDIIFDSASINHVTSMQLDEVSDSRKSNKDLPQQINQLLVDIQNIDDGDLSRAYREAIVAGKDTNKLCVPQRMQRFTKAFDSMFDDLKYHSITNEKGHKNILFKKRDTIIPMMKN
;
A
#
# COMPACT_ATOMS: atom_id res chain seq x y z
N MET A 1 -8.43 -8.46 9.22
CA MET A 1 -8.77 -7.30 8.35
C MET A 1 -9.24 -6.16 9.24
N TYR A 2 -8.81 -4.93 8.98
CA TYR A 2 -9.28 -3.76 9.74
C TYR A 2 -10.07 -2.81 8.82
N ARG A 3 -10.98 -2.05 9.44
CA ARG A 3 -11.79 -1.01 8.81
C ARG A 3 -11.83 0.22 9.69
N ILE A 4 -11.96 1.39 9.11
CA ILE A 4 -12.09 2.63 9.86
C ILE A 4 -13.56 2.83 10.21
N LYS A 5 -13.88 2.92 11.50
CA LYS A 5 -15.25 3.22 11.99
C LYS A 5 -15.48 4.71 12.09
N ARG A 6 -14.50 5.45 12.62
CA ARG A 6 -14.68 6.86 12.92
C ARG A 6 -13.35 7.59 12.94
N ILE A 7 -13.36 8.85 12.54
CA ILE A 7 -12.29 9.80 12.76
C ILE A 7 -12.84 11.04 13.44
N LYS A 8 -12.12 11.56 14.42
CA LYS A 8 -12.47 12.79 15.12
C LYS A 8 -11.27 13.71 15.18
N PHE A 9 -11.46 14.94 14.78
CA PHE A 9 -10.54 16.05 14.99
C PHE A 9 -10.93 16.81 16.26
N ASP A 10 -9.95 17.40 16.93
CA ASP A 10 -10.15 18.13 18.16
C ASP A 10 -9.40 19.46 18.05
N ASN A 11 -10.14 20.57 17.99
CA ASN A 11 -9.62 21.93 17.82
C ASN A 11 -8.64 22.08 16.65
N HIS A 12 -8.93 21.43 15.52
CA HIS A 12 -8.10 21.52 14.33
C HIS A 12 -8.31 22.86 13.63
N GLU A 13 -7.24 23.53 13.16
CA GLU A 13 -7.26 24.88 12.60
C GLU A 13 -8.30 25.07 11.46
N ILE A 14 -8.45 24.07 10.59
CA ILE A 14 -9.35 24.11 9.43
C ILE A 14 -10.64 23.32 9.67
N LEU A 15 -10.54 22.15 10.31
CA LEU A 15 -11.65 21.21 10.46
C LEU A 15 -12.41 21.40 11.80
N GLY A 16 -11.86 22.18 12.73
CA GLY A 16 -12.46 22.35 14.06
C GLY A 16 -12.57 21.03 14.80
N ASP A 17 -13.76 20.74 15.30
CA ASP A 17 -14.11 19.51 16.04
C ASP A 17 -14.86 18.51 15.15
N LEU A 18 -14.48 18.42 13.88
CA LEU A 18 -15.13 17.52 12.92
C LEU A 18 -15.06 16.06 13.37
N GLU A 19 -16.20 15.41 13.37
CA GLU A 19 -16.31 13.97 13.56
C GLU A 19 -17.00 13.33 12.35
N LEU A 20 -16.39 12.28 11.80
CA LEU A 20 -16.95 11.50 10.69
C LEU A 20 -17.12 10.06 11.13
N ASP A 21 -18.32 9.53 10.92
CA ASP A 21 -18.68 8.14 11.17
C ASP A 21 -18.77 7.38 9.83
N PHE A 22 -18.08 6.27 9.74
CA PHE A 22 -17.99 5.40 8.56
C PHE A 22 -18.63 4.04 8.82
N THR A 23 -19.68 4.03 9.64
CA THR A 23 -20.46 2.83 9.90
C THR A 23 -21.76 2.78 9.11
N ASP A 24 -22.23 1.58 8.85
CA ASP A 24 -23.57 1.34 8.32
C ASP A 24 -24.65 1.52 9.42
N ARG A 25 -25.93 1.31 9.06
CA ARG A 25 -27.07 1.42 9.99
C ARG A 25 -27.01 0.42 11.16
N ASN A 26 -26.19 -0.62 11.06
CA ASN A 26 -25.99 -1.63 12.09
C ASN A 26 -24.74 -1.32 12.95
N GLY A 27 -24.08 -0.20 12.74
CA GLY A 27 -22.87 0.19 13.45
C GLY A 27 -21.61 -0.56 13.02
N LYS A 28 -21.65 -1.24 11.86
CA LYS A 28 -20.52 -1.96 11.29
C LYS A 28 -19.77 -1.07 10.32
N ALA A 29 -18.43 -1.09 10.39
CA ALA A 29 -17.59 -0.30 9.50
C ALA A 29 -17.77 -0.72 8.03
N VAL A 30 -17.90 0.27 7.14
CA VAL A 30 -18.04 0.04 5.69
C VAL A 30 -16.68 -0.22 5.03
N ASP A 31 -16.69 -0.91 3.89
CA ASP A 31 -15.46 -1.22 3.13
C ASP A 31 -15.00 -0.04 2.27
N THR A 32 -15.91 0.83 1.88
CA THR A 32 -15.62 1.95 0.96
C THR A 32 -16.27 3.23 1.48
N VAL A 33 -15.48 4.29 1.55
CA VAL A 33 -15.94 5.63 1.93
C VAL A 33 -15.61 6.61 0.82
N ILE A 34 -16.59 7.42 0.42
CA ILE A 34 -16.40 8.50 -0.54
C ILE A 34 -16.56 9.83 0.20
N ILE A 35 -15.50 10.64 0.22
CA ILE A 35 -15.52 11.99 0.79
C ILE A 35 -15.65 12.99 -0.35
N ALA A 36 -16.83 13.62 -0.45
CA ALA A 36 -17.12 14.62 -1.47
C ALA A 36 -17.36 16.00 -0.82
N GLY A 37 -17.14 17.05 -1.58
CA GLY A 37 -17.33 18.43 -1.14
C GLY A 37 -16.60 19.42 -2.03
N GLU A 38 -16.80 20.70 -1.83
CA GLU A 38 -16.15 21.80 -2.55
C GLU A 38 -14.63 21.81 -2.32
N ASN A 39 -13.90 22.53 -3.17
CA ASN A 39 -12.46 22.72 -2.98
C ASN A 39 -12.20 23.57 -1.72
N GLY A 40 -11.16 23.21 -0.98
CA GLY A 40 -10.77 23.94 0.23
C GLY A 40 -11.44 23.48 1.52
N VAL A 41 -12.48 22.63 1.50
CA VAL A 41 -13.21 22.18 2.72
C VAL A 41 -12.44 21.16 3.59
N GLY A 42 -11.19 20.83 3.25
CA GLY A 42 -10.36 19.98 4.11
C GLY A 42 -10.36 18.49 3.77
N LYS A 43 -10.90 18.05 2.63
CA LYS A 43 -10.88 16.63 2.22
C LYS A 43 -9.48 16.00 2.26
N SER A 44 -8.50 16.68 1.69
CA SER A 44 -7.10 16.21 1.67
C SER A 44 -6.49 16.17 3.08
N ILE A 45 -6.91 17.04 3.98
CA ILE A 45 -6.48 17.03 5.39
C ILE A 45 -6.97 15.76 6.08
N ILE A 46 -8.23 15.37 5.87
CA ILE A 46 -8.80 14.14 6.43
C ILE A 46 -8.04 12.91 5.91
N LEU A 47 -7.80 12.84 4.60
CA LEU A 47 -7.07 11.73 4.00
C LEU A 47 -5.61 11.68 4.48
N ASN A 48 -4.94 12.82 4.57
CA ASN A 48 -3.58 12.91 5.09
C ASN A 48 -3.49 12.50 6.57
N ALA A 49 -4.47 12.88 7.39
CA ALA A 49 -4.54 12.46 8.79
C ALA A 49 -4.67 10.94 8.89
N LEU A 50 -5.58 10.31 8.12
CA LEU A 50 -5.73 8.85 8.06
C LEU A 50 -4.43 8.16 7.64
N TYR A 51 -3.79 8.66 6.58
CA TYR A 51 -2.53 8.11 6.10
C TYR A 51 -1.38 8.27 7.09
N SER A 52 -1.32 9.39 7.82
CA SER A 52 -0.30 9.62 8.83
C SER A 52 -0.29 8.56 9.94
N TYR A 53 -1.45 8.07 10.31
CA TYR A 53 -1.56 6.93 11.24
C TYR A 53 -1.11 5.62 10.59
N ALA A 54 -1.52 5.36 9.35
CA ALA A 54 -1.13 4.14 8.63
C ALA A 54 0.37 4.09 8.33
N SER A 55 1.02 5.25 8.18
CA SER A 55 2.47 5.38 7.99
C SER A 55 3.28 5.48 9.30
N CYS A 56 2.66 5.22 10.45
CA CYS A 56 3.28 5.30 11.78
C CYS A 56 3.89 6.68 12.13
N ASN A 57 3.43 7.75 11.48
CA ASN A 57 3.90 9.10 11.69
C ASN A 57 2.72 10.08 11.83
N PRO A 58 1.86 9.93 12.85
CA PRO A 58 0.72 10.81 13.03
C PRO A 58 1.18 12.27 13.23
N LYS A 59 0.58 13.19 12.48
CA LYS A 59 0.94 14.62 12.50
C LYS A 59 -0.17 15.50 13.06
N ASP A 60 -1.41 15.08 12.93
CA ASP A 60 -2.57 15.87 13.30
C ASP A 60 -3.22 15.34 14.57
N CYS A 61 -3.83 16.25 15.34
CA CYS A 61 -4.60 15.89 16.53
C CYS A 61 -5.91 15.23 16.09
N ALA A 62 -5.89 13.93 15.89
CA ALA A 62 -7.05 13.15 15.50
C ALA A 62 -7.17 11.89 16.35
N GLN A 63 -8.39 11.45 16.55
CA GLN A 63 -8.71 10.13 17.08
C GLN A 63 -9.24 9.27 15.95
N ILE A 64 -8.73 8.06 15.83
CA ILE A 64 -9.22 7.09 14.85
C ILE A 64 -9.71 5.86 15.60
N VAL A 65 -10.93 5.44 15.29
CA VAL A 65 -11.50 4.18 15.78
C VAL A 65 -11.48 3.18 14.64
N LEU A 66 -10.82 2.06 14.86
CA LEU A 66 -10.71 0.95 13.90
C LEU A 66 -11.50 -0.25 14.41
N GLU A 67 -12.16 -0.93 13.49
CA GLU A 67 -12.66 -2.30 13.68
C GLU A 67 -11.60 -3.29 13.18
N ILE A 68 -11.26 -4.28 13.99
CA ILE A 68 -10.27 -5.31 13.66
C ILE A 68 -10.97 -6.67 13.65
N ASP A 69 -10.92 -7.35 12.50
CA ASP A 69 -11.49 -8.68 12.27
C ASP A 69 -12.98 -8.80 12.65
N GLY A 70 -13.72 -7.68 12.64
CA GLY A 70 -15.14 -7.61 12.95
C GLY A 70 -15.49 -7.82 14.44
N GLN A 71 -14.49 -7.94 15.32
CA GLN A 71 -14.69 -8.29 16.75
C GLN A 71 -13.96 -7.37 17.73
N LYS A 72 -12.87 -6.72 17.28
CA LYS A 72 -12.04 -5.89 18.12
C LYS A 72 -12.13 -4.45 17.69
N GLU A 73 -12.08 -3.55 18.64
CA GLU A 73 -11.97 -2.12 18.36
C GLU A 73 -10.63 -1.60 18.86
N ALA A 74 -9.98 -0.78 18.04
CA ALA A 74 -8.79 -0.04 18.44
C ALA A 74 -9.09 1.45 18.39
N LEU A 75 -8.78 2.15 19.47
CA LEU A 75 -8.80 3.60 19.55
C LEU A 75 -7.36 4.11 19.50
N LEU A 76 -7.00 4.76 18.41
CA LEU A 76 -5.73 5.41 18.22
C LEU A 76 -5.92 6.90 18.48
N THR A 77 -5.15 7.44 19.41
CA THR A 77 -5.22 8.86 19.75
C THR A 77 -3.84 9.48 19.70
N TYR A 78 -3.75 10.61 19.04
CA TYR A 78 -2.55 11.40 18.95
C TYR A 78 -2.78 12.75 19.62
N TYR A 79 -1.99 13.05 20.62
CA TYR A 79 -2.02 14.33 21.30
C TYR A 79 -0.71 15.09 21.10
N VAL A 80 -0.81 16.28 20.54
CA VAL A 80 0.30 17.24 20.51
C VAL A 80 0.15 18.15 21.72
N ASN A 81 1.00 18.00 22.70
CA ASN A 81 1.14 18.99 23.75
C ASN A 81 2.37 19.86 23.44
N LYS A 82 2.36 21.17 23.76
CA LYS A 82 3.49 22.11 23.51
C LYS A 82 4.85 21.62 24.05
N LYS A 83 4.86 20.62 24.91
CA LYS A 83 6.08 20.04 25.53
C LYS A 83 6.36 18.59 25.20
N SER A 84 5.40 17.83 24.66
CA SER A 84 5.58 16.43 24.28
C SER A 84 4.50 15.95 23.32
N THR A 85 4.87 15.07 22.41
CA THR A 85 3.94 14.30 21.60
C THR A 85 3.70 12.96 22.29
N SER A 86 2.46 12.58 22.51
CA SER A 86 2.15 11.26 23.03
C SER A 86 1.10 10.56 22.18
N ASN A 87 1.44 9.35 21.75
CA ASN A 87 0.49 8.45 21.10
C ASN A 87 -0.05 7.50 22.14
N LYS A 88 -1.37 7.43 22.25
CA LYS A 88 -2.03 6.43 23.10
C LYS A 88 -2.91 5.55 22.24
N ILE A 89 -2.71 4.24 22.36
CA ILE A 89 -3.45 3.25 21.59
C ILE A 89 -4.07 2.27 22.57
N TRP A 90 -5.39 2.18 22.49
CA TRP A 90 -6.16 1.21 23.24
C TRP A 90 -6.81 0.24 22.26
N VAL A 91 -6.72 -1.03 22.57
CA VAL A 91 -7.43 -2.09 21.84
C VAL A 91 -8.41 -2.73 22.80
N ARG A 92 -9.67 -2.72 22.44
CA ARG A 92 -10.73 -3.45 23.15
C ARG A 92 -11.01 -4.75 22.41
N ASP A 93 -10.94 -5.83 23.11
CA ASP A 93 -11.34 -7.16 22.64
C ASP A 93 -12.24 -7.86 23.70
N ASN A 94 -12.54 -9.13 23.47
CA ASN A 94 -13.38 -9.92 24.39
C ASN A 94 -12.74 -10.14 25.78
N GLU A 95 -11.43 -9.92 25.92
CA GLU A 95 -10.69 -10.07 27.16
C GLU A 95 -10.58 -8.76 27.94
N GLY A 96 -10.96 -7.64 27.32
CA GLY A 96 -10.97 -6.33 27.95
C GLY A 96 -10.25 -5.24 27.16
N LEU A 97 -9.79 -4.21 27.88
CA LEU A 97 -9.10 -3.07 27.32
C LEU A 97 -7.59 -3.19 27.52
N ASN A 98 -6.87 -3.32 26.42
CA ASN A 98 -5.40 -3.43 26.40
C ASN A 98 -4.78 -2.14 25.84
N THR A 99 -3.65 -1.72 26.41
CA THR A 99 -2.88 -0.58 25.94
C THR A 99 -1.67 -1.05 25.12
N ILE A 100 -1.45 -0.44 23.96
CA ILE A 100 -0.28 -0.69 23.13
C ILE A 100 0.65 0.52 23.22
N PRO A 101 1.96 0.32 23.43
CA PRO A 101 2.89 1.40 23.79
C PRO A 101 3.17 2.36 22.63
N SER A 102 3.07 1.90 21.37
CA SER A 102 3.37 2.75 20.21
C SER A 102 2.56 2.34 18.98
N ILE A 103 2.47 3.27 18.01
CA ILE A 103 1.81 2.99 16.73
C ILE A 103 2.61 1.97 15.89
N ASP A 104 3.93 1.96 16.00
CA ASP A 104 4.76 0.96 15.34
C ASP A 104 4.44 -0.45 15.87
N SER A 105 4.35 -0.61 17.18
CA SER A 105 3.97 -1.89 17.80
C SER A 105 2.55 -2.31 17.38
N PHE A 106 1.63 -1.36 17.23
CA PHE A 106 0.28 -1.62 16.74
C PHE A 106 0.32 -2.06 15.27
N SER A 107 1.02 -1.32 14.43
CA SER A 107 1.17 -1.63 13.00
C SER A 107 1.78 -3.00 12.77
N MET A 108 2.84 -3.35 13.49
CA MET A 108 3.47 -4.67 13.41
C MET A 108 2.52 -5.80 13.84
N LYS A 109 1.81 -5.61 14.98
CA LYS A 109 0.91 -6.63 15.52
C LYS A 109 -0.32 -6.87 14.64
N TYR A 110 -0.92 -5.80 14.12
CA TYR A 110 -2.19 -5.86 13.39
C TYR A 110 -2.04 -5.64 11.88
N ARG A 111 -0.80 -5.49 11.39
CA ARG A 111 -0.47 -5.20 9.98
C ARG A 111 -1.25 -3.98 9.45
N PHE A 112 -1.31 -2.94 10.29
CA PHE A 112 -1.97 -1.69 9.94
C PHE A 112 -1.05 -0.86 9.04
N ASN A 113 -1.36 -0.81 7.76
CA ASN A 113 -0.64 -0.05 6.76
C ASN A 113 -1.62 0.59 5.77
N GLY A 114 -1.18 1.53 4.98
CA GLY A 114 -2.00 2.22 4.00
C GLY A 114 -1.22 2.64 2.77
N ILE A 115 -1.94 2.79 1.66
CA ILE A 115 -1.44 3.41 0.45
C ILE A 115 -2.24 4.69 0.25
N PHE A 116 -1.57 5.80 0.06
CA PHE A 116 -2.17 7.08 -0.25
C PHE A 116 -1.77 7.49 -1.67
N SER A 117 -2.73 7.82 -2.51
CA SER A 117 -2.49 8.38 -3.85
C SER A 117 -2.92 9.84 -3.86
N ASP A 118 -1.99 10.73 -4.10
CA ASP A 118 -2.27 12.16 -4.23
C ASP A 118 -2.81 12.48 -5.63
N VAL A 119 -3.46 13.63 -5.76
CA VAL A 119 -3.99 14.12 -7.04
C VAL A 119 -2.85 14.49 -7.99
N ASP A 120 -1.76 15.02 -7.46
CA ASP A 120 -0.56 15.35 -8.23
C ASP A 120 0.35 14.12 -8.37
N ILE A 121 -0.04 13.17 -9.20
CA ILE A 121 0.86 12.09 -9.60
C ILE A 121 1.89 12.69 -10.57
N ILE A 122 2.99 13.15 -10.04
CA ILE A 122 4.15 13.52 -10.86
C ILE A 122 4.78 12.20 -11.29
N PHE A 123 4.54 11.82 -12.54
CA PHE A 123 5.27 10.74 -13.18
C PHE A 123 6.68 11.24 -13.50
N ASP A 124 7.55 11.21 -12.49
CA ASP A 124 8.96 11.45 -12.74
C ASP A 124 9.52 10.19 -13.42
N SER A 125 10.05 10.34 -14.61
CA SER A 125 10.56 9.27 -15.45
C SER A 125 11.97 8.83 -15.02
N ALA A 126 12.18 8.62 -13.73
CA ALA A 126 13.44 8.10 -13.25
C ALA A 126 13.67 6.69 -13.82
N SER A 127 14.72 6.56 -14.61
CA SER A 127 15.09 5.29 -15.22
C SER A 127 15.52 4.27 -14.17
N ILE A 128 15.04 3.04 -14.29
CA ILE A 128 15.44 1.94 -13.42
C ILE A 128 16.71 1.32 -14.00
N ASN A 129 17.81 1.47 -13.28
CA ASN A 129 19.14 1.03 -13.73
C ASN A 129 19.66 -0.18 -12.95
N HIS A 130 19.01 -0.56 -11.85
CA HIS A 130 19.46 -1.64 -10.97
C HIS A 130 18.28 -2.46 -10.47
N VAL A 131 18.61 -3.66 -9.97
CA VAL A 131 17.68 -4.52 -9.25
C VAL A 131 17.98 -4.39 -7.76
N THR A 132 16.96 -4.29 -6.95
CA THR A 132 17.10 -4.23 -5.50
C THR A 132 16.81 -5.60 -4.87
N SER A 133 17.40 -5.89 -3.73
CA SER A 133 17.11 -7.11 -2.97
C SER A 133 15.94 -6.84 -2.01
N MET A 134 14.74 -6.64 -2.53
CA MET A 134 13.56 -6.52 -1.68
C MET A 134 13.03 -7.89 -1.28
N GLN A 135 12.73 -8.06 -0.01
CA GLN A 135 11.94 -9.20 0.46
C GLN A 135 10.46 -8.91 0.21
N LEU A 136 9.95 -9.45 -0.89
CA LEU A 136 8.60 -9.15 -1.40
C LEU A 136 7.46 -9.56 -0.46
N ASP A 137 7.71 -10.50 0.44
CA ASP A 137 6.72 -11.05 1.36
C ASP A 137 6.83 -10.44 2.77
N GLU A 138 7.80 -9.57 3.04
CA GLU A 138 7.87 -8.85 4.31
C GLU A 138 6.96 -7.62 4.31
N VAL A 139 6.06 -7.60 5.28
CA VAL A 139 4.98 -6.59 5.43
C VAL A 139 5.50 -5.26 6.02
N SER A 140 6.81 -5.12 6.21
CA SER A 140 7.38 -4.08 7.07
C SER A 140 7.35 -2.65 6.51
N ASP A 141 7.08 -2.45 5.21
CA ASP A 141 7.15 -1.12 4.63
C ASP A 141 5.78 -0.58 4.20
N SER A 142 5.17 0.22 5.09
CA SER A 142 4.20 1.22 4.66
C SER A 142 4.92 2.19 3.70
N ARG A 143 4.53 2.19 2.44
CA ARG A 143 5.17 3.00 1.40
C ARG A 143 4.92 4.48 1.66
N LYS A 144 5.96 5.20 1.99
CA LYS A 144 5.93 6.49 2.69
C LYS A 144 5.80 7.72 1.80
N SER A 145 5.82 7.58 0.48
CA SER A 145 5.80 8.76 -0.38
C SER A 145 4.97 8.56 -1.63
N ASN A 146 4.03 9.48 -1.85
CA ASN A 146 3.16 9.47 -3.03
C ASN A 146 3.87 9.88 -4.31
N LYS A 147 4.84 10.79 -4.21
CA LYS A 147 5.59 11.27 -5.37
C LYS A 147 6.40 10.16 -6.01
N ASP A 148 6.89 9.23 -5.20
CA ASP A 148 7.75 8.14 -5.66
C ASP A 148 6.97 6.84 -5.91
N LEU A 149 5.65 6.81 -5.66
CA LEU A 149 4.85 5.59 -5.80
C LEU A 149 4.92 4.96 -7.20
N PRO A 150 4.82 5.71 -8.31
CA PRO A 150 4.97 5.14 -9.65
C PRO A 150 6.36 4.53 -9.85
N GLN A 151 7.41 5.21 -9.41
CA GLN A 151 8.78 4.69 -9.48
C GLN A 151 8.98 3.45 -8.62
N GLN A 152 8.41 3.43 -7.41
CA GLN A 152 8.46 2.27 -6.51
C GLN A 152 7.72 1.06 -7.10
N ILE A 153 6.57 1.27 -7.74
CA ILE A 153 5.85 0.19 -8.42
C ILE A 153 6.69 -0.35 -9.59
N ASN A 154 7.27 0.53 -10.38
CA ASN A 154 8.14 0.12 -11.49
C ASN A 154 9.34 -0.68 -11.00
N GLN A 155 10.02 -0.20 -9.96
CA GLN A 155 11.14 -0.90 -9.34
C GLN A 155 10.69 -2.27 -8.82
N LEU A 156 9.55 -2.34 -8.14
CA LEU A 156 9.00 -3.59 -7.63
C LEU A 156 8.73 -4.61 -8.75
N LEU A 157 8.17 -4.19 -9.89
CA LEU A 157 7.91 -5.09 -11.01
C LEU A 157 9.21 -5.61 -11.63
N VAL A 158 10.22 -4.76 -11.73
CA VAL A 158 11.56 -5.16 -12.20
C VAL A 158 12.18 -6.18 -11.24
N ASP A 159 12.07 -5.96 -9.94
CA ASP A 159 12.63 -6.86 -8.92
C ASP A 159 11.90 -8.22 -8.92
N ILE A 160 10.57 -8.22 -9.02
CA ILE A 160 9.76 -9.45 -9.14
C ILE A 160 10.17 -10.25 -10.37
N GLN A 161 10.28 -9.61 -11.54
CA GLN A 161 10.67 -10.28 -12.78
C GLN A 161 12.08 -10.88 -12.64
N ASN A 162 13.02 -10.15 -12.06
CA ASN A 162 14.38 -10.64 -11.86
C ASN A 162 14.43 -11.87 -10.92
N ILE A 163 13.62 -11.89 -9.87
CA ILE A 163 13.52 -13.03 -8.96
C ILE A 163 12.92 -14.24 -9.70
N ASP A 164 11.83 -14.04 -10.43
CA ASP A 164 11.17 -15.11 -11.19
C ASP A 164 12.11 -15.71 -12.26
N ASP A 165 12.85 -14.87 -12.99
CA ASP A 165 13.84 -15.29 -13.98
C ASP A 165 15.01 -16.06 -13.32
N GLY A 166 15.45 -15.59 -12.16
CA GLY A 166 16.50 -16.25 -11.37
C GLY A 166 16.08 -17.64 -10.88
N ASP A 167 14.86 -17.76 -10.34
CA ASP A 167 14.30 -19.01 -9.86
C ASP A 167 14.10 -20.01 -11.02
N LEU A 168 13.57 -19.54 -12.15
CA LEU A 168 13.41 -20.34 -13.36
C LEU A 168 14.76 -20.84 -13.89
N SER A 169 15.74 -19.94 -14.00
CA SER A 169 17.09 -20.30 -14.48
C SER A 169 17.79 -21.31 -13.57
N ARG A 170 17.57 -21.22 -12.26
CA ARG A 170 18.10 -22.17 -11.27
C ARG A 170 17.46 -23.54 -11.44
N ALA A 171 16.11 -23.56 -11.48
CA ALA A 171 15.35 -24.79 -11.66
C ALA A 171 15.73 -25.53 -12.97
N TYR A 172 15.94 -24.79 -14.06
CA TYR A 172 16.42 -25.35 -15.34
C TYR A 172 17.79 -25.98 -15.21
N ARG A 173 18.77 -25.31 -14.61
CA ARG A 173 20.11 -25.84 -14.40
C ARG A 173 20.08 -27.13 -13.55
N GLU A 174 19.32 -27.12 -12.47
CA GLU A 174 19.19 -28.30 -11.60
C GLU A 174 18.51 -29.46 -12.31
N ALA A 175 17.51 -29.21 -13.14
CA ALA A 175 16.84 -30.24 -13.92
C ALA A 175 17.81 -30.88 -14.97
N ILE A 176 18.59 -30.04 -15.67
CA ILE A 176 19.59 -30.54 -16.65
C ILE A 176 20.62 -31.40 -15.95
N VAL A 177 21.18 -30.95 -14.83
CA VAL A 177 22.18 -31.73 -14.06
C VAL A 177 21.58 -33.04 -13.56
N ALA A 178 20.32 -33.06 -13.19
CA ALA A 178 19.60 -34.23 -12.69
C ALA A 178 19.05 -35.15 -13.82
N GLY A 179 19.22 -34.79 -15.10
CA GLY A 179 18.67 -35.53 -16.23
C GLY A 179 17.13 -35.55 -16.28
N LYS A 180 16.47 -34.56 -15.69
CA LYS A 180 15.02 -34.45 -15.67
C LYS A 180 14.49 -33.74 -16.91
N ASP A 181 13.25 -34.08 -17.29
CA ASP A 181 12.54 -33.40 -18.39
C ASP A 181 12.25 -31.95 -18.05
N THR A 182 12.91 -31.03 -18.72
CA THR A 182 12.76 -29.57 -18.51
C THR A 182 11.38 -29.04 -18.94
N ASN A 183 10.64 -29.76 -19.80
CA ASN A 183 9.29 -29.36 -20.24
C ASN A 183 8.25 -29.51 -19.15
N LYS A 184 8.54 -30.24 -18.09
CA LYS A 184 7.66 -30.48 -16.94
C LYS A 184 7.96 -29.60 -15.72
N LEU A 185 8.87 -28.64 -15.87
CA LEU A 185 9.21 -27.74 -14.79
C LEU A 185 8.06 -26.77 -14.53
N CYS A 186 7.54 -26.81 -13.30
CA CYS A 186 6.56 -25.87 -12.81
C CYS A 186 7.22 -24.99 -11.74
N VAL A 187 7.63 -23.79 -12.14
CA VAL A 187 8.21 -22.79 -11.22
C VAL A 187 7.16 -21.73 -10.95
N PRO A 188 6.77 -21.50 -9.70
CA PRO A 188 5.84 -20.41 -9.35
C PRO A 188 6.40 -19.06 -9.79
N GLN A 189 5.59 -18.29 -10.52
CA GLN A 189 5.96 -16.95 -10.98
C GLN A 189 5.13 -15.91 -10.22
N ARG A 190 5.82 -15.05 -9.48
CA ARG A 190 5.19 -13.97 -8.69
C ARG A 190 4.56 -12.92 -9.59
N MET A 191 5.15 -12.67 -10.76
CA MET A 191 4.63 -11.76 -11.77
C MET A 191 3.20 -12.11 -12.22
N GLN A 192 2.79 -13.38 -12.14
CA GLN A 192 1.42 -13.79 -12.45
C GLN A 192 0.37 -13.14 -11.54
N ARG A 193 0.71 -12.83 -10.28
CA ARG A 193 -0.21 -12.14 -9.36
C ARG A 193 -0.47 -10.72 -9.84
N PHE A 194 0.60 -10.02 -10.24
CA PHE A 194 0.47 -8.68 -10.82
C PHE A 194 -0.34 -8.73 -12.12
N THR A 195 -0.01 -9.62 -13.06
CA THR A 195 -0.68 -9.74 -14.34
C THR A 195 -2.19 -9.99 -14.17
N LYS A 196 -2.56 -10.92 -13.29
CA LYS A 196 -3.97 -11.21 -13.00
C LYS A 196 -4.71 -10.01 -12.39
N ALA A 197 -4.09 -9.32 -11.44
CA ALA A 197 -4.67 -8.13 -10.84
C ALA A 197 -4.83 -7.03 -11.88
N PHE A 198 -3.79 -6.77 -12.69
CA PHE A 198 -3.80 -5.77 -13.75
C PHE A 198 -4.88 -6.08 -14.79
N ASP A 199 -4.98 -7.33 -15.24
CA ASP A 199 -5.98 -7.78 -16.20
C ASP A 199 -7.43 -7.66 -15.68
N SER A 200 -7.62 -7.72 -14.35
CA SER A 200 -8.93 -7.51 -13.74
C SER A 200 -9.32 -6.02 -13.64
N MET A 201 -8.33 -5.12 -13.70
CA MET A 201 -8.54 -3.66 -13.59
C MET A 201 -8.69 -2.99 -14.96
N PHE A 202 -8.09 -3.56 -16.01
CA PHE A 202 -8.02 -2.95 -17.34
C PHE A 202 -8.41 -3.92 -18.43
N ASP A 203 -9.51 -3.65 -19.15
CA ASP A 203 -10.03 -4.54 -20.19
C ASP A 203 -9.16 -4.50 -21.47
N ASP A 204 -8.70 -3.33 -21.87
CA ASP A 204 -8.03 -3.10 -23.15
C ASP A 204 -6.51 -2.86 -23.04
N LEU A 205 -5.96 -2.95 -21.82
CA LEU A 205 -4.53 -2.79 -21.54
C LEU A 205 -4.00 -4.04 -20.83
N LYS A 206 -2.97 -4.66 -21.41
CA LYS A 206 -2.36 -5.89 -20.85
C LYS A 206 -0.87 -5.68 -20.58
N TYR A 207 -0.37 -6.24 -19.50
CA TYR A 207 1.06 -6.33 -19.30
C TYR A 207 1.70 -7.14 -20.43
N HIS A 208 2.80 -6.67 -20.97
CA HIS A 208 3.50 -7.35 -22.06
C HIS A 208 4.84 -7.93 -21.60
N SER A 209 5.78 -7.06 -21.22
CA SER A 209 7.13 -7.51 -20.81
C SER A 209 7.91 -6.37 -20.14
N ILE A 210 9.07 -6.73 -19.59
CA ILE A 210 10.11 -5.78 -19.20
C ILE A 210 11.29 -5.95 -20.15
N THR A 211 11.70 -4.88 -20.82
CA THR A 211 12.85 -4.85 -21.71
C THR A 211 14.03 -4.13 -21.08
N ASN A 212 15.23 -4.46 -21.52
CA ASN A 212 16.45 -3.76 -21.13
C ASN A 212 17.04 -3.08 -22.36
N GLU A 213 16.91 -1.77 -22.45
CA GLU A 213 17.43 -0.95 -23.55
C GLU A 213 18.45 0.02 -23.00
N LYS A 214 19.68 -0.04 -23.50
CA LYS A 214 20.77 0.87 -23.13
C LYS A 214 21.02 0.97 -21.61
N GLY A 215 20.82 -0.13 -20.89
CA GLY A 215 20.98 -0.16 -19.44
C GLY A 215 19.74 0.32 -18.65
N HIS A 216 18.67 0.72 -19.32
CA HIS A 216 17.42 1.10 -18.68
C HIS A 216 16.37 0.02 -18.83
N LYS A 217 15.65 -0.28 -17.76
CA LYS A 217 14.55 -1.24 -17.77
C LYS A 217 13.24 -0.52 -18.04
N ASN A 218 12.56 -0.93 -19.10
CA ASN A 218 11.27 -0.37 -19.51
C ASN A 218 10.17 -1.41 -19.38
N ILE A 219 9.08 -1.03 -18.72
CA ILE A 219 7.89 -1.86 -18.60
C ILE A 219 7.00 -1.57 -19.80
N LEU A 220 6.64 -2.62 -20.52
CA LEU A 220 5.83 -2.54 -21.73
C LEU A 220 4.44 -3.11 -21.47
N PHE A 221 3.44 -2.40 -22.00
CA PHE A 221 2.05 -2.82 -22.04
C PHE A 221 1.60 -2.99 -23.48
N LYS A 222 0.63 -3.86 -23.68
CA LYS A 222 -0.03 -4.05 -24.96
C LYS A 222 -1.44 -3.48 -24.89
N LYS A 223 -1.74 -2.54 -25.77
CA LYS A 223 -3.10 -2.00 -25.98
C LYS A 223 -3.55 -2.39 -27.38
N ARG A 224 -4.50 -3.33 -27.47
CA ARG A 224 -4.87 -3.97 -28.72
C ARG A 224 -3.62 -4.57 -29.40
N ASP A 225 -3.24 -4.08 -30.59
CA ASP A 225 -2.07 -4.55 -31.32
C ASP A 225 -0.82 -3.65 -31.16
N THR A 226 -0.91 -2.62 -30.35
CA THR A 226 0.17 -1.67 -30.13
C THR A 226 0.86 -1.92 -28.79
N ILE A 227 2.19 -2.01 -28.82
CA ILE A 227 3.02 -2.07 -27.61
C ILE A 227 3.36 -0.63 -27.22
N ILE A 228 3.09 -0.28 -25.98
CA ILE A 228 3.33 1.05 -25.42
C ILE A 228 4.21 0.93 -24.17
N PRO A 229 5.22 1.78 -24.01
CA PRO A 229 5.97 1.86 -22.76
C PRO A 229 5.08 2.49 -21.67
N MET A 230 5.31 2.11 -20.41
CA MET A 230 4.61 2.68 -19.25
C MET A 230 4.86 4.19 -19.14
N MET A 231 6.04 4.64 -19.55
CA MET A 231 6.42 6.06 -19.58
C MET A 231 6.97 6.39 -20.96
N LYS A 232 6.55 7.52 -21.54
CA LYS A 232 7.25 8.13 -22.66
C LYS A 232 8.33 9.05 -22.09
N ASN A 233 9.59 8.79 -22.46
CA ASN A 233 10.66 9.74 -22.29
C ASN A 233 10.40 10.99 -23.16
#